data_3483354161abac4ce357b820b5eeff27
#
_entry.id   3483354161abac4ce357b820b5eeff27
#
_cell.length_a   1.000
_cell.length_b   1.000
_cell.length_c   1.000
_cell.angle_alpha   90.00
_cell.angle_beta   90.00
_cell.angle_gamma   90.00
#
_symmetry.space_group_name_H-M   'P 1'
#
loop_
_entity.id
_entity.type
_entity.pdbx_description
1 polymer ?
#
loop_
_entity_poly.entity_id
_entity_poly.type
_entity_poly.pdbx_seq_one_letter_code
_entity_poly.pdbx_strand_id
1 'polypeptide(L)'
;MAGNERRGDHQKQKLLYLAKLFTEETDAQHALDMAEIIDKLAACGVNADRKTLYLDFQELRDFGIEIEAVKAGRNTLYRLTSRRFELPELKLLVDSVQSAKFITDKKSKELIAKLESLVSRHEATQLQRQVIISDRIKTMNTSVYYNVDAIHEAIN
;
A
#
# COMPACT_ATOMS: atom_id res chain seq x y z
N MET A 1 18.53 -7.31 35.34
CA MET A 1 17.96 -8.60 34.88
C MET A 1 17.57 -8.35 33.40
N ALA A 2 18.41 -8.81 32.48
CA ALA A 2 18.12 -8.70 31.06
C ALA A 2 17.03 -9.67 30.68
N GLY A 3 15.89 -9.20 30.22
CA GLY A 3 14.78 -10.02 29.76
C GLY A 3 15.22 -10.92 28.62
N ASN A 4 14.96 -12.19 28.75
CA ASN A 4 15.15 -13.22 27.74
C ASN A 4 14.16 -12.93 26.60
N GLU A 5 14.55 -12.09 25.64
CA GLU A 5 13.81 -11.88 24.39
C GLU A 5 13.73 -13.24 23.69
N ARG A 6 12.54 -13.79 23.63
CA ARG A 6 12.26 -15.07 22.98
C ARG A 6 12.56 -14.92 21.49
N ARG A 7 13.68 -15.48 21.05
CA ARG A 7 14.17 -15.50 19.67
C ARG A 7 13.15 -16.02 18.62
N GLY A 8 11.94 -16.42 19.02
CA GLY A 8 10.89 -16.99 18.17
C GLY A 8 9.67 -16.12 17.95
N ASP A 9 9.45 -15.05 18.74
CA ASP A 9 8.16 -14.33 18.70
C ASP A 9 7.98 -13.46 17.42
N HIS A 10 9.06 -12.96 16.83
CA HIS A 10 8.99 -12.10 15.67
C HIS A 10 9.14 -12.82 14.31
N GLN A 11 9.56 -14.09 14.30
CA GLN A 11 9.73 -14.86 13.05
C GLN A 11 8.41 -15.09 12.31
N LYS A 12 7.30 -15.30 13.02
CA LYS A 12 5.96 -15.43 12.41
C LYS A 12 5.46 -14.10 11.82
N GLN A 13 5.90 -12.98 12.39
CA GLN A 13 5.53 -11.66 11.93
C GLN A 13 6.42 -11.16 10.78
N LYS A 14 7.61 -11.78 10.59
CA LYS A 14 8.59 -11.35 9.58
C LYS A 14 7.98 -11.27 8.17
N LEU A 15 7.26 -12.30 7.74
CA LEU A 15 6.60 -12.32 6.43
C LEU A 15 5.56 -11.20 6.28
N LEU A 16 4.79 -10.92 7.35
CA LEU A 16 3.81 -9.83 7.36
C LEU A 16 4.48 -8.46 7.26
N TYR A 17 5.59 -8.25 7.97
CA TYR A 17 6.38 -7.02 7.85
C TYR A 17 7.01 -6.88 6.48
N LEU A 18 7.52 -7.97 5.89
CA LEU A 18 8.05 -7.97 4.53
C LEU A 18 6.95 -7.63 3.50
N ALA A 19 5.80 -8.28 3.57
CA ALA A 19 4.68 -7.99 2.69
C ALA A 19 4.26 -6.52 2.78
N LYS A 20 4.13 -5.99 4.00
CA LYS A 20 3.84 -4.58 4.26
C LYS A 20 4.91 -3.67 3.69
N LEU A 21 6.19 -3.96 3.95
CA LEU A 21 7.33 -3.19 3.47
C LEU A 21 7.32 -3.05 1.94
N PHE A 22 7.18 -4.16 1.23
CA PHE A 22 7.13 -4.16 -0.23
C PHE A 22 5.90 -3.43 -0.76
N THR A 23 4.75 -3.58 -0.12
CA THR A 23 3.52 -2.90 -0.53
C THR A 23 3.61 -1.39 -0.36
N GLU A 24 4.18 -0.91 0.75
CA GLU A 24 4.20 0.51 1.10
C GLU A 24 5.40 1.26 0.53
N GLU A 25 6.57 0.62 0.40
CA GLU A 25 7.84 1.32 0.12
C GLU A 25 8.35 1.12 -1.32
N THR A 26 7.79 0.16 -2.07
CA THR A 26 8.28 -0.14 -3.41
C THR A 26 7.19 0.01 -4.48
N ASP A 27 7.60 0.32 -5.70
CA ASP A 27 6.77 0.39 -6.90
C ASP A 27 7.64 0.21 -8.17
N ALA A 28 7.10 0.52 -9.34
CA ALA A 28 7.81 0.39 -10.61
C ALA A 28 9.11 1.22 -10.69
N GLN A 29 9.19 2.32 -9.94
CA GLN A 29 10.33 3.26 -9.96
C GLN A 29 11.18 3.19 -8.68
N HIS A 30 10.62 2.66 -7.58
CA HIS A 30 11.26 2.60 -6.27
C HIS A 30 11.44 1.15 -5.85
N ALA A 31 12.69 0.75 -5.66
CA ALA A 31 13.07 -0.58 -5.22
C ALA A 31 14.06 -0.47 -4.06
N LEU A 32 14.13 -1.48 -3.21
CA LEU A 32 14.99 -1.54 -2.04
C LEU A 32 16.13 -2.54 -2.25
N ASP A 33 17.31 -2.21 -1.75
CA ASP A 33 18.38 -3.19 -1.67
C ASP A 33 18.25 -4.09 -0.42
N MET A 34 19.09 -5.12 -0.35
CA MET A 34 19.05 -6.10 0.75
C MET A 34 19.38 -5.47 2.11
N ALA A 35 20.29 -4.48 2.15
CA ALA A 35 20.67 -3.82 3.37
C ALA A 35 19.53 -2.94 3.90
N GLU A 36 18.91 -2.16 3.03
CA GLU A 36 17.72 -1.36 3.35
C GLU A 36 16.56 -2.20 3.89
N ILE A 37 16.32 -3.39 3.30
CA ILE A 37 15.28 -4.31 3.76
C ILE A 37 15.60 -4.80 5.18
N ILE A 38 16.85 -5.20 5.45
CA ILE A 38 17.28 -5.67 6.76
C ILE A 38 17.15 -4.55 7.79
N ASP A 39 17.59 -3.34 7.48
CA ASP A 39 17.52 -2.19 8.39
C ASP A 39 16.06 -1.81 8.73
N LYS A 40 15.18 -1.82 7.72
CA LYS A 40 13.75 -1.54 7.92
C LYS A 40 13.05 -2.61 8.78
N LEU A 41 13.40 -3.88 8.60
CA LEU A 41 12.91 -4.97 9.46
C LEU A 41 13.43 -4.83 10.89
N ALA A 42 14.71 -4.50 11.06
CA ALA A 42 15.33 -4.26 12.37
C ALA A 42 14.63 -3.11 13.11
N ALA A 43 14.27 -2.03 12.40
CA ALA A 43 13.50 -0.93 12.97
C ALA A 43 12.10 -1.36 13.48
N CYS A 44 11.54 -2.44 12.95
CA CYS A 44 10.31 -3.06 13.43
C CYS A 44 10.54 -4.15 14.51
N GLY A 45 11.78 -4.30 15.02
CA GLY A 45 12.15 -5.32 16.00
C GLY A 45 12.29 -6.73 15.40
N VAL A 46 12.39 -6.86 14.09
CA VAL A 46 12.52 -8.14 13.39
C VAL A 46 13.96 -8.32 12.91
N ASN A 47 14.66 -9.28 13.49
CA ASN A 47 15.99 -9.64 13.04
C ASN A 47 15.91 -10.58 11.84
N ALA A 48 16.53 -10.18 10.72
CA ALA A 48 16.60 -10.97 9.50
C ALA A 48 18.04 -10.99 8.95
N ASP A 49 18.42 -12.11 8.38
CA ASP A 49 19.67 -12.23 7.64
C ASP A 49 19.39 -12.45 6.14
N ARG A 50 20.38 -12.12 5.33
CA ARG A 50 20.27 -12.19 3.87
C ARG A 50 19.86 -13.58 3.36
N LYS A 51 20.34 -14.64 3.99
CA LYS A 51 20.10 -16.03 3.54
C LYS A 51 18.64 -16.42 3.78
N THR A 52 18.08 -16.09 4.93
CA THR A 52 16.68 -16.38 5.25
C THR A 52 15.72 -15.52 4.44
N LEU A 53 16.09 -14.27 4.11
CA LEU A 53 15.26 -13.38 3.30
C LEU A 53 15.00 -13.92 1.89
N TYR A 54 15.95 -14.63 1.28
CA TYR A 54 15.69 -15.26 -0.03
C TYR A 54 14.60 -16.33 0.05
N LEU A 55 14.54 -17.10 1.13
CA LEU A 55 13.47 -18.06 1.38
C LEU A 55 12.15 -17.35 1.64
N ASP A 56 12.17 -16.31 2.46
CA ASP A 56 10.99 -15.50 2.74
C ASP A 56 10.41 -14.85 1.46
N PHE A 57 11.25 -14.39 0.54
CA PHE A 57 10.80 -13.87 -0.75
C PHE A 57 10.14 -14.96 -1.61
N GLN A 58 10.62 -16.20 -1.52
CA GLN A 58 9.99 -17.32 -2.23
C GLN A 58 8.61 -17.62 -1.64
N GLU A 59 8.50 -17.70 -0.32
CA GLU A 59 7.21 -17.88 0.38
C GLU A 59 6.20 -16.78 0.02
N LEU A 60 6.65 -15.53 -0.09
CA LEU A 60 5.79 -14.42 -0.51
C LEU A 60 5.32 -14.57 -1.96
N ARG A 61 6.19 -15.01 -2.88
CA ARG A 61 5.80 -15.30 -4.28
C ARG A 61 4.79 -16.44 -4.35
N ASP A 62 5.03 -17.52 -3.62
CA ASP A 62 4.13 -18.68 -3.57
C ASP A 62 2.74 -18.28 -2.99
N PHE A 63 2.70 -17.26 -2.14
CA PHE A 63 1.46 -16.66 -1.63
C PHE A 63 0.80 -15.68 -2.62
N GLY A 64 1.47 -15.32 -3.73
CA GLY A 64 0.95 -14.39 -4.75
C GLY A 64 1.43 -12.94 -4.60
N ILE A 65 2.44 -12.69 -3.76
CA ILE A 65 3.11 -11.39 -3.63
C ILE A 65 4.39 -11.44 -4.48
N GLU A 66 4.28 -11.01 -5.75
CA GLU A 66 5.36 -11.10 -6.73
C GLU A 66 6.46 -10.06 -6.44
N ILE A 67 7.61 -10.55 -5.97
CA ILE A 67 8.81 -9.75 -5.73
C ILE A 67 9.79 -9.98 -6.86
N GLU A 68 10.06 -8.93 -7.63
CA GLU A 68 11.05 -8.91 -8.70
C GLU A 68 12.41 -8.47 -8.16
N ALA A 69 13.48 -9.12 -8.65
CA ALA A 69 14.85 -8.71 -8.42
C ALA A 69 15.40 -8.02 -9.68
N VAL A 70 15.76 -6.75 -9.55
CA VAL A 70 16.29 -5.91 -10.63
C VAL A 70 17.76 -5.61 -10.38
N LYS A 71 18.60 -5.83 -11.39
CA LYS A 71 20.02 -5.45 -11.29
C LYS A 71 20.22 -3.96 -11.53
N ALA A 72 20.85 -3.28 -10.58
CA ALA A 72 21.27 -1.89 -10.67
C ALA A 72 22.80 -1.81 -10.47
N GLY A 73 23.55 -1.90 -11.55
CA GLY A 73 24.99 -1.96 -11.50
C GLY A 73 25.51 -3.20 -10.75
N ARG A 74 26.19 -3.00 -9.61
CA ARG A 74 26.69 -4.08 -8.75
C ARG A 74 25.67 -4.58 -7.73
N ASN A 75 24.59 -3.83 -7.51
CA ASN A 75 23.57 -4.15 -6.53
C ASN A 75 22.37 -4.85 -7.18
N THR A 76 21.66 -5.61 -6.36
CA THR A 76 20.35 -6.17 -6.71
C THR A 76 19.32 -5.45 -5.86
N LEU A 77 18.32 -4.88 -6.52
CA LEU A 77 17.20 -4.21 -5.90
C LEU A 77 15.94 -5.10 -6.00
N TYR A 78 15.06 -4.97 -5.04
CA TYR A 78 13.84 -5.77 -4.93
C TYR A 78 12.63 -4.85 -4.89
N ARG A 79 11.58 -5.19 -5.64
CA ARG A 79 10.33 -4.43 -5.69
C ARG A 79 9.13 -5.34 -5.89
N LEU A 80 7.97 -4.86 -5.46
CA LEU A 80 6.68 -5.51 -5.69
C LEU A 80 6.19 -5.23 -7.12
N THR A 81 5.72 -6.26 -7.82
CA THR A 81 5.12 -6.15 -9.16
C THR A 81 3.64 -6.52 -9.21
N SER A 82 3.15 -7.33 -8.29
CA SER A 82 1.76 -7.82 -8.24
C SER A 82 0.82 -6.85 -7.53
N ARG A 83 0.56 -5.68 -8.13
CA ARG A 83 -0.45 -4.75 -7.59
C ARG A 83 -1.82 -5.05 -8.19
N ARG A 84 -2.88 -4.88 -7.39
CA ARG A 84 -4.27 -5.06 -7.84
C ARG A 84 -4.75 -3.96 -8.78
N PHE A 85 -4.17 -2.76 -8.64
CA PHE A 85 -4.47 -1.60 -9.43
C PHE A 85 -3.19 -0.96 -9.94
N GLU A 86 -3.22 -0.51 -11.18
CA GLU A 86 -2.20 0.37 -11.73
C GLU A 86 -2.45 1.82 -11.28
N LEU A 87 -1.40 2.62 -11.21
CA LEU A 87 -1.52 4.03 -10.81
C LEU A 87 -2.52 4.83 -11.67
N PRO A 88 -2.59 4.66 -13.03
CA PRO A 88 -3.60 5.34 -13.84
C PRO A 88 -5.04 4.97 -13.48
N GLU A 89 -5.29 3.70 -13.12
CA GLU A 89 -6.62 3.24 -12.69
C GLU A 89 -7.04 3.92 -11.39
N LEU A 90 -6.12 3.99 -10.41
CA LEU A 90 -6.39 4.70 -9.16
C LEU A 90 -6.59 6.20 -9.34
N LYS A 91 -5.87 6.83 -10.27
CA LYS A 91 -6.10 8.22 -10.64
C LYS A 91 -7.54 8.43 -11.14
N LEU A 92 -8.03 7.53 -12.00
CA LEU A 92 -9.40 7.57 -12.50
C LEU A 92 -10.42 7.39 -11.36
N LEU A 93 -10.17 6.47 -10.42
CA LEU A 93 -11.03 6.27 -9.26
C LEU A 93 -11.06 7.50 -8.34
N VAL A 94 -9.91 8.12 -8.08
CA VAL A 94 -9.82 9.36 -7.31
C VAL A 94 -10.62 10.48 -7.98
N ASP A 95 -10.48 10.67 -9.28
CA ASP A 95 -11.23 11.67 -10.03
C ASP A 95 -12.74 11.41 -9.99
N SER A 96 -13.14 10.14 -10.04
CA SER A 96 -14.55 9.73 -9.93
C SER A 96 -15.13 10.08 -8.56
N VAL A 97 -14.40 9.79 -7.48
CA VAL A 97 -14.80 10.15 -6.10
C VAL A 97 -14.89 11.68 -5.94
N GLN A 98 -13.94 12.42 -6.51
CA GLN A 98 -13.95 13.89 -6.45
C GLN A 98 -15.12 14.48 -7.23
N SER A 99 -15.47 13.90 -8.36
CA SER A 99 -16.55 14.39 -9.24
C SER A 99 -17.94 14.09 -8.70
N ALA A 100 -18.08 13.12 -7.81
CA ALA A 100 -19.36 12.70 -7.26
C ALA A 100 -19.96 13.79 -6.36
N LYS A 101 -21.01 14.47 -6.83
CA LYS A 101 -21.67 15.59 -6.14
C LYS A 101 -22.46 15.13 -4.91
N PHE A 102 -22.88 13.87 -4.84
CA PHE A 102 -23.63 13.29 -3.73
C PHE A 102 -22.75 12.85 -2.56
N ILE A 103 -21.44 12.92 -2.68
CA ILE A 103 -20.47 12.58 -1.63
C ILE A 103 -19.99 13.88 -0.98
N THR A 104 -20.01 13.94 0.36
CA THR A 104 -19.49 15.09 1.11
C THR A 104 -17.96 15.16 0.99
N ASP A 105 -17.36 16.34 1.21
CA ASP A 105 -15.90 16.49 1.20
C ASP A 105 -15.21 15.60 2.21
N LYS A 106 -15.78 15.46 3.42
CA LYS A 106 -15.26 14.58 4.45
C LYS A 106 -15.22 13.13 3.95
N LYS A 107 -16.34 12.64 3.39
CA LYS A 107 -16.43 11.26 2.89
C LYS A 107 -15.52 11.02 1.68
N SER A 108 -15.37 12.02 0.81
CA SER A 108 -14.44 11.96 -0.32
C SER A 108 -12.99 11.78 0.16
N LYS A 109 -12.55 12.58 1.13
CA LYS A 109 -11.20 12.47 1.72
C LYS A 109 -10.97 11.10 2.35
N GLU A 110 -11.96 10.56 3.07
CA GLU A 110 -11.87 9.21 3.65
C GLU A 110 -11.73 8.12 2.58
N LEU A 111 -12.48 8.22 1.47
CA LEU A 111 -12.40 7.27 0.37
C LEU A 111 -11.08 7.36 -0.37
N ILE A 112 -10.60 8.58 -0.64
CA ILE A 112 -9.32 8.82 -1.31
C ILE A 112 -8.17 8.27 -0.46
N ALA A 113 -8.15 8.50 0.86
CA ALA A 113 -7.15 7.93 1.75
C ALA A 113 -7.12 6.39 1.71
N LYS A 114 -8.28 5.74 1.52
CA LYS A 114 -8.34 4.29 1.31
C LYS A 114 -7.76 3.86 -0.04
N LEU A 115 -8.00 4.62 -1.11
CA LEU A 115 -7.40 4.37 -2.42
C LEU A 115 -5.88 4.57 -2.38
N GLU A 116 -5.39 5.59 -1.68
CA GLU A 116 -3.97 5.85 -1.47
C GLU A 116 -3.26 4.68 -0.76
N SER A 117 -3.95 3.98 0.14
CA SER A 117 -3.38 2.81 0.84
C SER A 117 -3.18 1.58 -0.06
N LEU A 118 -3.67 1.60 -1.30
CA LEU A 118 -3.51 0.50 -2.27
C LEU A 118 -2.22 0.62 -3.10
N VAL A 119 -1.49 1.71 -2.97
CA VAL A 119 -0.24 1.98 -3.69
C VAL A 119 0.94 2.24 -2.74
N SER A 120 2.14 2.42 -3.29
CA SER A 120 3.31 2.83 -2.51
C SER A 120 3.12 4.26 -1.97
N ARG A 121 3.89 4.61 -0.93
CA ARG A 121 3.93 5.99 -0.39
C ARG A 121 4.32 7.01 -1.45
N HIS A 122 5.18 6.62 -2.40
CA HIS A 122 5.62 7.48 -3.50
C HIS A 122 4.48 7.75 -4.48
N GLU A 123 3.75 6.72 -4.86
CA GLU A 123 2.58 6.83 -5.74
C GLU A 123 1.40 7.54 -5.04
N ALA A 124 1.16 7.28 -3.75
CA ALA A 124 0.14 7.97 -2.96
C ALA A 124 0.34 9.49 -2.97
N THR A 125 1.59 9.96 -2.89
CA THR A 125 1.91 11.38 -3.00
C THR A 125 1.50 11.98 -4.36
N GLN A 126 1.55 11.19 -5.43
CA GLN A 126 1.09 11.62 -6.75
C GLN A 126 -0.44 11.72 -6.81
N LEU A 127 -1.17 10.79 -6.16
CA LEU A 127 -2.62 10.84 -6.05
C LEU A 127 -3.08 12.08 -5.26
N GLN A 128 -2.43 12.38 -4.13
CA GLN A 128 -2.74 13.56 -3.31
C GLN A 128 -2.61 14.88 -4.07
N ARG A 129 -1.61 15.03 -4.94
CA ARG A 129 -1.43 16.23 -5.75
C ARG A 129 -2.60 16.49 -6.69
N GLN A 130 -3.29 15.47 -7.16
CA GLN A 130 -4.49 15.62 -8.00
C GLN A 130 -5.69 16.12 -7.19
N VAL A 131 -5.78 15.77 -5.91
CA VAL A 131 -6.89 16.16 -5.02
C VAL A 131 -6.97 17.68 -4.81
N ILE A 132 -5.84 18.37 -4.84
CA ILE A 132 -5.74 19.80 -4.51
C ILE A 132 -6.33 20.72 -5.59
N ILE A 133 -6.55 20.22 -6.83
CA ILE A 133 -6.86 21.06 -7.99
C ILE A 133 -8.37 21.29 -8.20
N SER A 134 -9.27 20.59 -7.50
CA SER A 134 -10.69 20.70 -7.79
C SER A 134 -11.53 21.16 -6.61
N ASP A 135 -11.73 22.45 -6.54
CA ASP A 135 -12.80 23.10 -5.74
C ASP A 135 -14.16 22.81 -6.38
N ARG A 136 -14.66 21.56 -6.24
CA ARG A 136 -15.96 21.15 -6.78
C ARG A 136 -17.03 21.23 -5.72
N ILE A 137 -18.16 21.87 -6.06
CA ILE A 137 -19.32 21.97 -5.17
C ILE A 137 -19.85 20.57 -4.87
N LYS A 138 -19.83 20.19 -3.60
CA LYS A 138 -20.32 18.89 -3.09
C LYS A 138 -21.49 19.09 -2.14
N THR A 139 -22.27 18.02 -1.91
CA THR A 139 -23.32 18.04 -0.89
C THR A 139 -22.73 18.16 0.51
N MET A 140 -23.44 18.83 1.38
CA MET A 140 -23.13 18.89 2.81
C MET A 140 -23.82 17.78 3.62
N ASN A 141 -24.72 17.01 2.99
CA ASN A 141 -25.52 15.99 3.66
C ASN A 141 -24.94 14.58 3.45
N THR A 142 -24.41 13.98 4.50
CA THR A 142 -23.85 12.62 4.48
C THR A 142 -24.90 11.53 4.24
N SER A 143 -26.19 11.78 4.57
CA SER A 143 -27.24 10.77 4.37
C SER A 143 -27.51 10.48 2.89
N VAL A 144 -27.19 11.40 1.99
CA VAL A 144 -27.35 11.20 0.54
C VAL A 144 -26.50 10.01 0.05
N TYR A 145 -25.29 9.86 0.56
CA TYR A 145 -24.43 8.73 0.23
C TYR A 145 -25.07 7.37 0.58
N TYR A 146 -25.63 7.26 1.80
CA TYR A 146 -26.27 6.04 2.25
C TYR A 146 -27.62 5.79 1.56
N ASN A 147 -28.36 6.86 1.20
CA ASN A 147 -29.61 6.74 0.44
C ASN A 147 -29.36 6.22 -0.98
N VAL A 148 -28.27 6.61 -1.62
CA VAL A 148 -27.87 6.04 -2.94
C VAL A 148 -27.60 4.56 -2.83
N ASP A 149 -26.93 4.11 -1.77
CA ASP A 149 -26.67 2.69 -1.51
C ASP A 149 -27.99 1.91 -1.31
N ALA A 150 -28.89 2.41 -0.47
CA ALA A 150 -30.21 1.80 -0.25
C ALA A 150 -31.07 1.70 -1.52
N ILE A 151 -30.97 2.70 -2.43
CA ILE A 151 -31.65 2.65 -3.74
C ILE A 151 -31.05 1.53 -4.60
N HIS A 152 -29.74 1.38 -4.63
CA HIS A 152 -29.09 0.30 -5.39
C HIS A 152 -29.49 -1.09 -4.87
N GLU A 153 -29.58 -1.25 -3.53
CA GLU A 153 -30.09 -2.50 -2.93
C GLU A 153 -31.55 -2.80 -3.28
N ALA A 154 -32.38 -1.75 -3.39
CA ALA A 154 -33.80 -1.90 -3.71
C ALA A 154 -34.08 -2.23 -5.19
N ILE A 155 -33.10 -2.01 -6.08
CA ILE A 155 -33.21 -2.27 -7.53
C ILE A 155 -32.78 -3.72 -7.86
N ASN A 156 -31.98 -4.37 -7.01
CA ASN A 156 -31.50 -5.76 -7.18
C ASN A 156 -32.46 -6.77 -6.56
#